data_58e2591de1afc38857a2d45f5ff64146
#
_entry.id   58e2591de1afc38857a2d45f5ff64146
#
_cell.length_a   1.000
_cell.length_b   1.000
_cell.length_c   1.000
_cell.angle_alpha   90.00
_cell.angle_beta   90.00
_cell.angle_gamma   90.00
#
_symmetry.space_group_name_H-M   'P 1'
#
loop_
_entity.id
_entity.type
_entity.pdbx_description
1 polymer ?
#
loop_
_entity_poly.entity_id
_entity_poly.type
_entity_poly.pdbx_seq_one_letter_code
_entity_poly.pdbx_strand_id
1 'polypeptide(L)'
;MADIDSVSSSVDGMNLPYSPEAEQAVLATIIMDGEYMAEVIQILPQAECFYLATHRSIYTAMIELFVMNTPIDVITILEKLKQQKDYDDASFKSYLYQISEMLPSRSNITEYAEIVKNSYQRRRLI
;
A
#
# COMPACT_ATOMS: atom_id res chain seq x y z
N MET A 1 -3.12 -20.20 16.61
CA MET A 1 -3.15 -19.95 16.16
C MET A 1 -3.21 -19.90 15.71
N ALA A 2 -3.22 -19.98 15.65
CA ALA A 2 -3.17 -19.70 15.16
C ALA A 2 -3.28 -19.63 14.45
N ASP A 3 -3.21 -19.48 14.48
CA ASP A 3 -3.25 -19.29 13.78
C ASP A 3 -3.22 -19.13 13.14
N ILE A 4 -3.15 -19.04 13.14
CA ILE A 4 -3.00 -18.75 12.45
C ILE A 4 -2.91 -19.02 11.88
N ASP A 5 -2.87 -18.86 12.16
CA ASP A 5 -2.78 -19.03 11.57
C ASP A 5 -2.73 -19.51 10.95
N SER A 6 -2.77 -19.71 11.08
CA SER A 6 -2.62 -19.96 10.44
C SER A 6 -2.61 -20.44 9.58
N VAL A 7 -2.61 -20.70 9.44
CA VAL A 7 -2.56 -20.94 8.61
C VAL A 7 -2.75 -21.41 7.77
N SER A 8 -2.92 -21.61 7.55
CA SER A 8 -3.09 -21.80 6.77
C SER A 8 -3.24 -22.21 6.03
N SER A 9 -3.40 -22.61 5.79
CA SER A 9 -3.48 -22.72 5.08
C SER A 9 -3.73 -23.18 4.15
N SER A 10 -3.89 -23.50 3.84
CA SER A 10 -4.08 -23.91 3.01
C SER A 10 -4.19 -23.86 1.87
N VAL A 11 -4.18 -24.46 1.22
CA VAL A 11 -4.26 -24.12 0.05
C VAL A 11 -5.35 -23.77 -0.47
N ASP A 12 -5.97 -23.79 -0.75
CA ASP A 12 -6.72 -23.11 -1.08
C ASP A 12 -6.94 -22.39 -0.20
N GLY A 13 -7.54 -22.51 0.48
CA GLY A 13 -7.33 -21.63 1.46
C GLY A 13 -5.95 -21.31 1.68
N MET A 14 -5.30 -21.30 0.70
CA MET A 14 -3.94 -21.01 0.77
C MET A 14 -3.71 -19.59 1.18
N ASN A 15 -2.97 -19.37 2.24
CA ASN A 15 -2.58 -18.03 2.69
C ASN A 15 -1.30 -17.63 1.99
N LEU A 16 -1.40 -16.65 1.10
CA LEU A 16 -0.23 -16.11 0.45
C LEU A 16 0.48 -15.14 1.40
N PRO A 17 1.82 -15.08 1.37
CA PRO A 17 2.53 -14.16 2.26
C PRO A 17 2.26 -12.71 1.93
N TYR A 18 1.87 -11.94 2.93
CA TYR A 18 1.74 -10.49 2.85
C TYR A 18 1.69 -9.91 4.25
N SER A 19 1.97 -8.63 4.35
CA SER A 19 1.93 -7.92 5.63
C SER A 19 1.05 -6.69 5.48
N PRO A 20 -0.21 -6.78 5.93
CA PRO A 20 -1.09 -5.61 5.83
C PRO A 20 -0.55 -4.42 6.63
N GLU A 21 0.12 -4.69 7.76
CA GLU A 21 0.67 -3.61 8.56
C GLU A 21 1.78 -2.87 7.83
N ALA A 22 2.66 -3.61 7.14
CA ALA A 22 3.73 -2.97 6.40
C ALA A 22 3.18 -2.19 5.21
N GLU A 23 2.19 -2.76 4.51
CA GLU A 23 1.55 -2.05 3.40
C GLU A 23 0.92 -0.75 3.87
N GLN A 24 0.18 -0.81 4.98
CA GLN A 24 -0.44 0.39 5.55
C GLN A 24 0.60 1.41 5.97
N ALA A 25 1.69 0.95 6.58
CA ALA A 25 2.73 1.86 7.06
C ALA A 25 3.42 2.60 5.91
N VAL A 26 3.65 1.91 4.78
CA VAL A 26 4.22 2.56 3.60
C VAL A 26 3.29 3.65 3.11
N LEU A 27 2.00 3.32 2.93
CA LEU A 27 1.04 4.29 2.42
C LEU A 27 0.86 5.46 3.39
N ALA A 28 0.78 5.18 4.69
CA ALA A 28 0.61 6.21 5.69
C ALA A 28 1.80 7.17 5.72
N THR A 29 3.01 6.65 5.55
CA THR A 29 4.20 7.50 5.54
C THR A 29 4.18 8.45 4.35
N ILE A 30 3.79 7.96 3.16
CA ILE A 30 3.71 8.79 1.97
C ILE A 30 2.61 9.85 2.12
N ILE A 31 1.48 9.48 2.73
CA ILE A 31 0.41 10.44 2.96
C ILE A 31 0.87 11.53 3.93
N MET A 32 1.64 11.14 4.96
CA MET A 32 2.16 12.08 5.93
C MET A 32 3.15 13.05 5.30
N ASP A 33 3.97 12.55 4.38
CA ASP A 33 4.99 13.35 3.70
C ASP A 33 5.23 12.74 2.32
N GLY A 34 4.65 13.39 1.30
CA GLY A 34 4.70 12.89 -0.07
C GLY A 34 6.10 12.78 -0.66
N GLU A 35 7.07 13.46 -0.05
CA GLU A 35 8.44 13.38 -0.56
C GLU A 35 9.04 12.01 -0.39
N TYR A 36 8.51 11.18 0.52
CA TYR A 36 8.99 9.81 0.66
C TYR A 36 8.67 8.95 -0.56
N MET A 37 7.76 9.41 -1.44
CA MET A 37 7.44 8.64 -2.63
C MET A 37 8.67 8.36 -3.50
N ALA A 38 9.58 9.33 -3.60
CA ALA A 38 10.78 9.16 -4.41
C ALA A 38 11.63 7.99 -3.93
N GLU A 39 11.70 7.80 -2.62
CA GLU A 39 12.45 6.69 -2.05
C GLU A 39 11.70 5.37 -2.21
N VAL A 40 10.40 5.39 -1.93
CA VAL A 40 9.59 4.18 -1.95
C VAL A 40 9.48 3.61 -3.36
N ILE A 41 9.34 4.46 -4.38
CA ILE A 41 9.14 3.96 -5.74
C ILE A 41 10.35 3.20 -6.26
N GLN A 42 11.53 3.46 -5.71
CA GLN A 42 12.73 2.71 -6.09
C GLN A 42 12.69 1.30 -5.56
N ILE A 43 12.03 1.08 -4.42
CA ILE A 43 11.91 -0.24 -3.81
C ILE A 43 10.68 -0.95 -4.35
N LEU A 44 9.59 -0.22 -4.54
CA LEU A 44 8.30 -0.74 -4.98
C LEU A 44 7.87 -0.02 -6.26
N PRO A 45 8.43 -0.41 -7.42
CA PRO A 45 8.17 0.33 -8.67
C PRO A 45 6.79 0.08 -9.26
N GLN A 46 6.06 -0.92 -8.79
CA GLN A 46 4.77 -1.30 -9.36
C GLN A 46 3.73 -1.51 -8.27
N ALA A 47 2.50 -1.13 -8.55
CA ALA A 47 1.42 -1.30 -7.59
C ALA A 47 1.13 -2.76 -7.28
N GLU A 48 1.47 -3.67 -8.19
CA GLU A 48 1.29 -5.11 -7.95
C GLU A 48 2.06 -5.61 -6.74
N CYS A 49 3.06 -4.85 -6.28
CA CYS A 49 3.80 -5.23 -5.08
C CYS A 49 2.90 -5.29 -3.85
N PHE A 50 1.79 -4.57 -3.85
CA PHE A 50 0.84 -4.60 -2.75
C PHE A 50 -0.16 -5.73 -2.94
N TYR A 51 -0.43 -6.47 -1.89
CA TYR A 51 -1.33 -7.61 -1.97
C TYR A 51 -2.79 -7.19 -1.96
N LEU A 52 -3.15 -6.22 -1.09
CA LEU A 52 -4.53 -5.82 -0.94
C LEU A 52 -4.95 -4.91 -2.09
N ALA A 53 -6.11 -5.23 -2.69
CA ALA A 53 -6.58 -4.49 -3.87
C ALA A 53 -6.74 -3.01 -3.58
N THR A 54 -7.25 -2.67 -2.39
CA THR A 54 -7.40 -1.27 -1.99
C THR A 54 -6.05 -0.56 -1.98
N HIS A 55 -5.03 -1.24 -1.48
CA HIS A 55 -3.69 -0.66 -1.43
C HIS A 55 -3.10 -0.49 -2.82
N ARG A 56 -3.36 -1.47 -3.72
CA ARG A 56 -2.90 -1.32 -5.11
C ARG A 56 -3.52 -0.10 -5.78
N SER A 57 -4.81 0.10 -5.54
CA SER A 57 -5.49 1.27 -6.12
C SER A 57 -4.91 2.58 -5.60
N ILE A 58 -4.69 2.66 -4.29
CA ILE A 58 -4.12 3.85 -3.67
C ILE A 58 -2.71 4.10 -4.19
N TYR A 59 -1.90 3.05 -4.25
CA TYR A 59 -0.52 3.21 -4.70
C TYR A 59 -0.45 3.58 -6.18
N THR A 60 -1.36 3.05 -7.00
CA THR A 60 -1.46 3.47 -8.40
C THR A 60 -1.69 4.97 -8.50
N ALA A 61 -2.60 5.49 -7.67
CA ALA A 61 -2.86 6.93 -7.65
C ALA A 61 -1.60 7.70 -7.24
N MET A 62 -0.87 7.19 -6.25
CA MET A 62 0.36 7.82 -5.80
C MET A 62 1.43 7.86 -6.89
N ILE A 63 1.56 6.75 -7.64
CA ILE A 63 2.50 6.70 -8.76
C ILE A 63 2.14 7.74 -9.81
N GLU A 64 0.85 7.84 -10.15
CA GLU A 64 0.41 8.81 -11.15
C GLU A 64 0.68 10.24 -10.72
N LEU A 65 0.42 10.55 -9.46
CA LEU A 65 0.69 11.87 -8.93
C LEU A 65 2.19 12.17 -8.95
N PHE A 66 2.99 11.19 -8.59
CA PHE A 66 4.44 11.34 -8.59
C PHE A 66 4.98 11.61 -9.98
N VAL A 67 4.51 10.84 -10.96
CA VAL A 67 4.94 11.00 -12.35
C VAL A 67 4.54 12.39 -12.88
N MET A 68 3.38 12.88 -12.48
CA MET A 68 2.89 14.19 -12.88
C MET A 68 3.48 15.34 -12.05
N ASN A 69 4.35 15.01 -11.12
CA ASN A 69 4.97 15.99 -10.23
C ASN A 69 3.94 16.80 -9.44
N THR A 70 2.87 16.12 -9.03
CA THR A 70 1.79 16.71 -8.26
C THR A 70 1.96 16.33 -6.79
N PRO A 71 1.71 17.25 -5.85
CA PRO A 71 1.80 16.89 -4.42
C PRO A 71 0.88 15.72 -4.07
N ILE A 72 1.33 14.86 -3.17
CA ILE A 72 0.61 13.66 -2.77
C ILE A 72 0.03 13.87 -1.38
N ASP A 73 -1.29 13.88 -1.28
CA ASP A 73 -2.00 13.96 -0.01
C ASP A 73 -3.37 13.29 -0.18
N VAL A 74 -4.17 13.27 0.89
CA VAL A 74 -5.47 12.59 0.84
C VAL A 74 -6.34 13.15 -0.29
N ILE A 75 -6.34 14.47 -0.46
CA ILE A 75 -7.22 15.11 -1.43
C ILE A 75 -6.80 14.76 -2.87
N THR A 76 -5.51 14.87 -3.17
CA THR A 76 -5.04 14.58 -4.52
C THR A 76 -5.16 13.10 -4.84
N ILE A 77 -4.95 12.23 -3.84
CA ILE A 77 -5.12 10.79 -4.03
C ILE A 77 -6.58 10.49 -4.37
N LEU A 78 -7.53 11.10 -3.64
CA LEU A 78 -8.95 10.87 -3.91
C LEU A 78 -9.33 11.33 -5.32
N GLU A 79 -8.80 12.46 -5.77
CA GLU A 79 -9.10 12.93 -7.12
C GLU A 79 -8.60 11.95 -8.18
N LYS A 80 -7.44 11.34 -7.94
CA LYS A 80 -6.94 10.33 -8.87
C LYS A 80 -7.74 9.04 -8.79
N LEU A 81 -8.15 8.64 -7.59
CA LEU A 81 -8.94 7.42 -7.43
C LEU A 81 -10.28 7.51 -8.15
N LYS A 82 -10.87 8.70 -8.21
CA LYS A 82 -12.16 8.89 -8.91
C LYS A 82 -12.07 8.50 -10.38
N GLN A 83 -10.89 8.49 -10.96
CA GLN A 83 -10.70 8.11 -12.35
C GLN A 83 -10.56 6.60 -12.53
N GLN A 84 -10.48 5.85 -11.46
CA GLN A 84 -10.34 4.40 -11.54
C GLN A 84 -11.70 3.74 -11.64
N LYS A 85 -11.71 2.59 -12.32
CA LYS A 85 -12.94 1.90 -12.70
C LYS A 85 -13.75 1.44 -11.49
N ASP A 86 -13.09 0.96 -10.47
CA ASP A 86 -13.74 0.37 -9.31
C ASP A 86 -13.84 1.32 -8.13
N TYR A 87 -13.86 2.62 -8.42
CA TYR A 87 -13.88 3.61 -7.36
C TYR A 87 -15.19 3.58 -6.58
N ASP A 88 -15.07 3.57 -5.26
CA ASP A 88 -16.19 3.72 -4.34
C ASP A 88 -15.83 4.83 -3.35
N ASP A 89 -16.46 5.99 -3.50
CA ASP A 89 -16.08 7.19 -2.76
C ASP A 89 -16.10 6.97 -1.24
N ALA A 90 -17.17 6.36 -0.73
CA ALA A 90 -17.32 6.20 0.72
C ALA A 90 -16.21 5.32 1.29
N SER A 91 -15.94 4.19 0.64
CA SER A 91 -14.94 3.25 1.13
C SER A 91 -13.55 3.83 1.08
N PHE A 92 -13.16 4.41 -0.05
CA PHE A 92 -11.80 4.93 -0.19
C PHE A 92 -11.57 6.13 0.71
N LYS A 93 -12.54 7.02 0.80
CA LYS A 93 -12.40 8.22 1.61
C LYS A 93 -12.23 7.85 3.08
N SER A 94 -13.09 6.97 3.58
CA SER A 94 -13.03 6.52 4.95
C SER A 94 -11.69 5.85 5.25
N TYR A 95 -11.25 4.98 4.35
CA TYR A 95 -10.02 4.25 4.56
C TYR A 95 -8.79 5.16 4.53
N LEU A 96 -8.75 6.12 3.59
CA LEU A 96 -7.62 7.05 3.50
C LEU A 96 -7.51 7.91 4.75
N TYR A 97 -8.64 8.39 5.28
CA TYR A 97 -8.59 9.16 6.52
C TYR A 97 -8.16 8.29 7.69
N GLN A 98 -8.58 7.03 7.71
CA GLN A 98 -8.14 6.10 8.75
C GLN A 98 -6.62 5.93 8.70
N ILE A 99 -6.06 5.70 7.51
CA ILE A 99 -4.62 5.54 7.35
C ILE A 99 -3.88 6.83 7.72
N SER A 100 -4.44 7.99 7.34
CA SER A 100 -3.78 9.26 7.57
C SER A 100 -3.62 9.57 9.06
N GLU A 101 -4.40 8.91 9.91
CA GLU A 101 -4.29 9.09 11.35
C GLU A 101 -3.24 8.19 11.98
N MET A 102 -2.70 7.25 11.23
CA MET A 102 -1.60 6.42 11.73
C MET A 102 -0.34 7.26 11.88
N LEU A 103 0.50 6.88 12.83
CA LEU A 103 1.75 7.58 13.07
C LEU A 103 2.93 6.63 12.90
N PRO A 104 3.20 6.20 11.66
CA PRO A 104 4.32 5.28 11.44
C PRO A 104 5.65 5.99 11.67
N SER A 105 6.69 5.21 11.96
CA SER A 105 8.02 5.75 12.12
C SER A 105 8.61 6.04 10.74
N ARG A 106 8.83 7.32 10.44
CA ARG A 106 9.38 7.72 9.14
C ARG A 106 10.76 7.14 8.90
N SER A 107 11.55 6.97 9.96
CA SER A 107 12.89 6.44 9.81
C SER A 107 12.88 4.97 9.39
N ASN A 108 11.71 4.29 9.48
CA ASN A 108 11.59 2.90 9.12
C ASN A 108 10.96 2.69 7.75
N ILE A 109 10.81 3.75 6.94
CA ILE A 109 10.11 3.61 5.66
C ILE A 109 10.79 2.59 4.75
N THR A 110 12.10 2.57 4.72
CA THR A 110 12.83 1.60 3.90
C THR A 110 12.53 0.17 4.36
N GLU A 111 12.52 -0.05 5.67
CA GLU A 111 12.22 -1.37 6.22
C GLU A 111 10.81 -1.82 5.87
N TYR A 112 9.83 -0.93 6.01
CA TYR A 112 8.45 -1.26 5.66
C TYR A 112 8.33 -1.62 4.17
N ALA A 113 8.96 -0.83 3.31
CA ALA A 113 8.91 -1.08 1.87
C ALA A 113 9.60 -2.41 1.52
N GLU A 114 10.70 -2.73 2.19
CA GLU A 114 11.39 -4.00 1.96
C GLU A 114 10.52 -5.19 2.38
N ILE A 115 9.77 -5.06 3.48
CA ILE A 115 8.87 -6.12 3.90
C ILE A 115 7.81 -6.37 2.81
N VAL A 116 7.24 -5.29 2.26
CA VAL A 116 6.26 -5.41 1.19
C VAL A 116 6.89 -6.10 -0.03
N LYS A 117 8.09 -5.66 -0.41
CA LYS A 117 8.79 -6.21 -1.56
C LYS A 117 9.09 -7.70 -1.38
N ASN A 118 9.60 -8.07 -0.21
CA ASN A 118 9.95 -9.46 0.06
C ASN A 118 8.71 -10.35 0.03
N SER A 119 7.60 -9.87 0.59
CA SER A 119 6.34 -10.62 0.56
C SER A 119 5.86 -10.80 -0.88
N TYR A 120 5.98 -9.76 -1.69
CA TYR A 120 5.59 -9.84 -3.11
C TYR A 120 6.44 -10.88 -3.84
N GLN A 121 7.76 -10.86 -3.63
CA GLN A 121 8.64 -11.82 -4.29
C GLN A 121 8.31 -13.24 -3.88
N ARG A 122 7.99 -13.45 -2.60
CA ARG A 122 7.65 -14.79 -2.12
C ARG A 122 6.34 -15.27 -2.74
N ARG A 123 5.36 -14.38 -2.92
CA ARG A 123 4.11 -14.77 -3.58
C ARG A 123 4.34 -15.22 -5.02
N ARG A 124 5.31 -14.63 -5.69
CA ARG A 124 5.60 -14.98 -7.08
C ARG A 124 6.25 -16.34 -7.23
N LEU A 125 6.76 -16.91 -6.17
CA LEU A 125 7.39 -18.23 -6.18
C LEU A 125 6.40 -19.37 -5.93
N ILE A 126 5.16 -19.05 -5.61
CA ILE A 126 4.16 -20.06 -5.26
C ILE A 126 3.37 -20.50 -6.49
#